data_da937f787d62c1e39aa620ecca31da58
#
_entry.id   da937f787d62c1e39aa620ecca31da58
#
_cell.length_a   1.000
_cell.length_b   1.000
_cell.length_c   1.000
_cell.angle_alpha   90.00
_cell.angle_beta   90.00
_cell.angle_gamma   90.00
#
_symmetry.space_group_name_H-M   'P 1'
#
loop_
_entity.id
_entity.type
_entity.pdbx_description
1 polymer ?
#
loop_
_entity_poly.entity_id
_entity_poly.type
_entity_poly.pdbx_seq_one_letter_code
_entity_poly.pdbx_strand_id
1 'polypeptide(L)'
;MRLAESEARARLVAHDHGILCTVHVERGVDAVPVAYVVDEDGYVGVPVDRVKPKASSRLQRERNLEEDPRATLLVEHWDRGDWSQLWWVRAELRSQGGAAPARAAALAAGLAGRYAQYRDQPFARVLVLRIVRVTGWAAGAS
;
A
#
# COMPACT_ATOMS: atom_id res chain seq x y z
N MET A 1 -2.34 -13.39 -18.68
CA MET A 1 -3.10 -14.48 -18.04
C MET A 1 -3.40 -14.10 -16.59
N ARG A 2 -4.60 -14.34 -16.16
CA ARG A 2 -4.99 -14.02 -14.79
C ARG A 2 -4.19 -14.87 -13.79
N LEU A 3 -3.65 -14.23 -12.75
CA LEU A 3 -2.93 -14.93 -11.70
C LEU A 3 -3.92 -15.54 -10.70
N ALA A 4 -3.56 -16.68 -10.14
CA ALA A 4 -4.25 -17.19 -8.96
C ALA A 4 -4.08 -16.20 -7.81
N GLU A 5 -5.06 -16.11 -6.91
CA GLU A 5 -5.01 -15.16 -5.81
C GLU A 5 -3.78 -15.34 -4.93
N SER A 6 -3.38 -16.57 -4.65
CA SER A 6 -2.19 -16.86 -3.85
C SER A 6 -0.91 -16.33 -4.50
N GLU A 7 -0.79 -16.47 -5.82
CA GLU A 7 0.35 -15.95 -6.57
C GLU A 7 0.34 -14.43 -6.60
N ALA A 8 -0.81 -13.82 -6.83
CA ALA A 8 -0.95 -12.36 -6.81
C ALA A 8 -0.58 -11.80 -5.43
N ARG A 9 -1.04 -12.44 -4.36
CA ARG A 9 -0.74 -12.04 -2.99
C ARG A 9 0.77 -12.18 -2.70
N ALA A 10 1.40 -13.24 -3.15
CA ALA A 10 2.84 -13.44 -2.99
C ALA A 10 3.65 -12.32 -3.66
N ARG A 11 3.24 -11.90 -4.84
CA ARG A 11 3.88 -10.77 -5.55
C ARG A 11 3.67 -9.45 -4.81
N LEU A 12 2.49 -9.23 -4.27
CA LEU A 12 2.20 -8.05 -3.47
C LEU A 12 3.11 -7.99 -2.24
N VAL A 13 3.23 -9.08 -1.52
CA VAL A 13 4.07 -9.17 -0.31
C VAL A 13 5.54 -8.94 -0.63
N ALA A 14 6.02 -9.46 -1.73
CA ALA A 14 7.43 -9.39 -2.12
C ALA A 14 7.83 -8.03 -2.71
N HIS A 15 6.89 -7.30 -3.29
CA HIS A 15 7.17 -6.01 -3.93
C HIS A 15 7.34 -4.92 -2.86
N ASP A 16 8.07 -3.87 -3.16
CA ASP A 16 8.50 -2.93 -2.12
C ASP A 16 7.89 -1.53 -2.23
N HIS A 17 7.21 -1.21 -3.32
CA HIS A 17 6.50 0.05 -3.44
C HIS A 17 5.37 -0.10 -4.46
N GLY A 18 4.42 0.80 -4.40
CA GLY A 18 3.28 0.77 -5.29
C GLY A 18 2.59 2.13 -5.36
N ILE A 19 1.45 2.14 -6.02
CA ILE A 19 0.60 3.32 -6.12
C ILE A 19 -0.61 3.10 -5.24
N LEU A 20 -0.79 3.97 -4.26
CA LEU A 20 -1.98 3.97 -3.41
C LEU A 20 -3.01 4.92 -3.99
N CYS A 21 -4.19 4.38 -4.28
CA CYS A 21 -5.32 5.15 -4.79
C CYS A 21 -6.36 5.30 -3.70
N THR A 22 -6.81 6.53 -3.47
CA THR A 22 -7.87 6.85 -2.50
C THR A 22 -8.93 7.72 -3.17
N VAL A 23 -10.11 7.81 -2.57
CA VAL A 23 -11.22 8.56 -3.16
C VAL A 23 -11.24 9.97 -2.60
N HIS A 24 -11.11 10.95 -3.49
CA HIS A 24 -11.27 12.36 -3.15
C HIS A 24 -12.72 12.77 -3.45
N VAL A 25 -13.33 13.45 -2.50
CA VAL A 25 -14.76 13.81 -2.58
C VAL A 25 -15.10 14.64 -3.83
N GLU A 26 -14.16 15.43 -4.34
CA GLU A 26 -14.39 16.28 -5.52
C GLU A 26 -13.68 15.77 -6.78
N ARG A 27 -12.40 15.36 -6.65
CA ARG A 27 -11.58 15.00 -7.81
C ARG A 27 -11.75 13.57 -8.29
N GLY A 28 -12.36 12.69 -7.49
CA GLY A 28 -12.52 11.28 -7.80
C GLY A 28 -11.38 10.47 -7.23
N VAL A 29 -10.34 10.15 -7.99
CA VAL A 29 -9.25 9.29 -7.53
C VAL A 29 -7.96 10.09 -7.39
N ASP A 30 -7.40 10.06 -6.17
CA ASP A 30 -6.03 10.51 -5.93
C ASP A 30 -5.11 9.28 -5.96
N ALA A 31 -3.95 9.40 -6.60
CA ALA A 31 -2.99 8.32 -6.71
C ALA A 31 -1.60 8.84 -6.35
N VAL A 32 -0.92 8.16 -5.43
CA VAL A 32 0.42 8.55 -4.99
C VAL A 32 1.31 7.33 -4.83
N PRO A 33 2.61 7.42 -5.12
CA PRO A 33 3.54 6.33 -4.84
C PRO A 33 3.76 6.21 -3.33
N VAL A 34 3.83 4.98 -2.84
CA VAL A 34 4.03 4.67 -1.42
C VAL A 34 4.97 3.48 -1.27
N ALA A 35 5.75 3.48 -0.21
CA ALA A 35 6.33 2.26 0.33
C ALA A 35 5.29 1.60 1.22
N TYR A 36 5.37 0.29 1.41
CA TYR A 36 4.39 -0.43 2.21
C TYR A 36 4.97 -1.74 2.73
N VAL A 37 4.25 -2.33 3.66
CA VAL A 37 4.51 -3.69 4.15
C VAL A 37 3.17 -4.40 4.32
N VAL A 38 3.18 -5.72 4.17
CA VAL A 38 1.99 -6.57 4.39
C VAL A 38 2.29 -7.52 5.54
N ASP A 39 1.38 -7.63 6.50
CA ASP A 39 1.54 -8.58 7.59
C ASP A 39 0.88 -9.94 7.27
N GLU A 40 1.06 -10.90 8.17
CA GLU A 40 0.54 -12.26 8.00
C GLU A 40 -0.99 -12.33 8.04
N ASP A 41 -1.62 -11.35 8.66
CA ASP A 41 -3.07 -11.31 8.84
C ASP A 41 -3.80 -10.59 7.70
N GLY A 42 -3.08 -10.14 6.69
CA GLY A 42 -3.68 -9.49 5.53
C GLY A 42 -3.90 -8.00 5.70
N TYR A 43 -3.07 -7.33 6.47
CA TYR A 43 -3.09 -5.88 6.62
C TYR A 43 -1.88 -5.25 5.93
N VAL A 44 -2.12 -4.10 5.31
CA VAL A 44 -1.08 -3.30 4.68
C VAL A 44 -0.79 -2.10 5.56
N GLY A 45 0.48 -1.86 5.83
CA GLY A 45 0.94 -0.67 6.51
C GLY A 45 1.58 0.29 5.53
N VAL A 46 1.13 1.54 5.52
CA VAL A 46 1.69 2.61 4.69
C VAL A 46 2.16 3.73 5.62
N PRO A 47 3.45 4.10 5.57
CA PRO A 47 3.96 5.12 6.47
C PRO A 47 3.49 6.52 6.06
N VAL A 48 3.20 7.35 7.06
CA VAL A 48 3.03 8.78 6.89
C VAL A 48 4.29 9.43 7.43
N ASP A 49 5.15 9.87 6.53
CA ASP A 49 6.44 10.45 6.90
C ASP A 49 6.24 11.69 7.77
N ARG A 50 7.23 11.95 8.63
CA ARG A 50 7.24 13.18 9.41
C ARG A 50 7.37 14.36 8.47
N VAL A 51 6.33 15.17 8.42
CA VAL A 51 6.29 16.34 7.54
C VAL A 51 6.95 17.51 8.28
N LYS A 52 7.72 18.30 7.55
CA LYS A 52 8.22 19.57 8.08
C LYS A 52 7.02 20.42 8.53
N PRO A 53 7.18 21.28 9.54
CA PRO A 53 6.08 22.11 10.04
C PRO A 53 5.36 22.83 8.90
N LYS A 54 4.09 22.52 8.75
CA LYS A 54 3.18 23.14 7.77
C LYS A 54 1.88 23.46 8.51
N ALA A 55 0.98 24.16 7.86
CA ALA A 55 -0.33 24.49 8.43
C ALA A 55 -1.13 23.27 8.85
N SER A 56 -0.91 22.11 8.22
CA SER A 56 -1.53 20.86 8.60
C SER A 56 -0.53 19.73 8.51
N SER A 57 -0.51 18.84 9.52
CA SER A 57 0.32 17.62 9.52
C SER A 57 -0.36 16.46 8.82
N ARG A 58 -1.63 16.61 8.41
CA ARG A 58 -2.38 15.53 7.75
C ARG A 58 -2.21 15.59 6.26
N LEU A 59 -1.94 14.42 5.66
CA LEU A 59 -1.83 14.27 4.22
C LEU A 59 -3.23 14.17 3.59
N GLN A 60 -3.34 14.54 2.32
CA GLN A 60 -4.61 14.45 1.61
C GLN A 60 -5.17 13.03 1.61
N ARG A 61 -4.29 12.00 1.46
CA ARG A 61 -4.74 10.60 1.50
C ARG A 61 -5.35 10.22 2.84
N GLU A 62 -4.88 10.80 3.94
CA GLU A 62 -5.49 10.55 5.25
C GLU A 62 -6.91 11.13 5.32
N ARG A 63 -7.10 12.34 4.81
CA ARG A 63 -8.42 12.96 4.74
C ARG A 63 -9.37 12.17 3.85
N ASN A 64 -8.86 11.72 2.70
CA ASN A 64 -9.64 10.90 1.78
C ASN A 64 -10.15 9.63 2.46
N LEU A 65 -9.28 8.95 3.21
CA LEU A 65 -9.63 7.70 3.89
C LEU A 65 -10.59 7.90 5.06
N GLU A 66 -10.61 9.08 5.67
CA GLU A 66 -11.61 9.42 6.69
C GLU A 66 -13.00 9.56 6.08
N GLU A 67 -13.09 10.17 4.90
CA GLU A 67 -14.36 10.36 4.20
C GLU A 67 -14.84 9.09 3.52
N ASP A 68 -13.92 8.30 2.94
CA ASP A 68 -14.21 7.07 2.24
C ASP A 68 -13.11 6.05 2.53
N PRO A 69 -13.41 4.98 3.26
CA PRO A 69 -12.38 4.02 3.68
C PRO A 69 -11.85 3.13 2.55
N ARG A 70 -12.41 3.21 1.35
CA ARG A 70 -11.94 2.41 0.21
C ARG A 70 -10.60 2.91 -0.30
N ALA A 71 -9.73 1.97 -0.62
CA ALA A 71 -8.44 2.25 -1.26
C ALA A 71 -8.04 1.09 -2.16
N THR A 72 -7.13 1.36 -3.05
CA THR A 72 -6.51 0.33 -3.90
C THR A 72 -5.00 0.55 -3.87
N LEU A 73 -4.26 -0.54 -3.72
CA LEU A 73 -2.82 -0.53 -3.89
C LEU A 73 -2.49 -1.29 -5.16
N LEU A 74 -1.84 -0.63 -6.10
CA LEU A 74 -1.40 -1.21 -7.37
C LEU A 74 0.11 -1.35 -7.35
N VAL A 75 0.59 -2.56 -7.60
CA VAL A 75 2.01 -2.83 -7.85
C VAL A 75 2.14 -3.42 -9.24
N GLU A 76 3.27 -3.16 -9.89
CA GLU A 76 3.46 -3.64 -11.24
C GLU A 76 4.94 -3.80 -11.56
N HIS A 77 5.23 -4.63 -12.54
CA HIS A 77 6.55 -4.78 -13.10
C HIS A 77 6.45 -4.62 -14.61
N TRP A 78 7.36 -3.88 -15.18
CA TRP A 78 7.36 -3.61 -16.61
C TRP A 78 8.80 -3.50 -17.11
N ASP A 79 9.10 -4.29 -18.12
CA ASP A 79 10.40 -4.20 -18.81
C ASP A 79 10.16 -3.61 -20.18
N ARG A 80 10.79 -2.50 -20.45
CA ARG A 80 10.65 -1.77 -21.70
C ARG A 80 11.06 -2.60 -22.93
N GLY A 81 12.06 -3.45 -22.77
CA GLY A 81 12.59 -4.28 -23.86
C GLY A 81 11.95 -5.65 -23.98
N ASP A 82 11.20 -6.07 -22.97
CA ASP A 82 10.59 -7.41 -22.94
C ASP A 82 9.24 -7.36 -22.21
N TRP A 83 8.18 -7.18 -22.98
CA TRP A 83 6.82 -7.09 -22.43
C TRP A 83 6.28 -8.42 -21.93
N SER A 84 6.96 -9.55 -22.18
CA SER A 84 6.59 -10.83 -21.57
C SER A 84 6.83 -10.84 -20.05
N GLN A 85 7.61 -9.88 -19.55
CA GLN A 85 7.89 -9.70 -18.13
C GLN A 85 6.78 -8.90 -17.41
N LEU A 86 5.84 -8.33 -18.15
CA LEU A 86 4.79 -7.47 -17.58
C LEU A 86 3.87 -8.26 -16.66
N TRP A 87 3.68 -7.74 -15.46
CA TRP A 87 2.62 -8.20 -14.56
C TRP A 87 2.14 -7.04 -13.70
N TRP A 88 0.94 -7.15 -13.19
CA TRP A 88 0.43 -6.22 -12.19
C TRP A 88 -0.42 -6.98 -11.17
N VAL A 89 -0.49 -6.41 -9.97
CA VAL A 89 -1.32 -6.91 -8.88
C VAL A 89 -2.03 -5.71 -8.24
N ARG A 90 -3.30 -5.89 -7.97
CA ARG A 90 -4.15 -4.89 -7.37
C ARG A 90 -4.78 -5.44 -6.11
N ALA A 91 -4.59 -4.74 -4.98
CA ALA A 91 -5.21 -5.06 -3.71
C ALA A 91 -6.34 -4.07 -3.45
N GLU A 92 -7.56 -4.58 -3.26
CA GLU A 92 -8.67 -3.78 -2.77
C GLU A 92 -8.56 -3.71 -1.25
N LEU A 93 -8.55 -2.50 -0.71
CA LEU A 93 -8.27 -2.23 0.69
C LEU A 93 -9.40 -1.48 1.37
N ARG A 94 -9.46 -1.61 2.69
CA ARG A 94 -10.34 -0.79 3.55
C ARG A 94 -9.52 -0.22 4.70
N SER A 95 -9.56 1.09 4.85
CA SER A 95 -8.88 1.78 5.94
C SER A 95 -9.46 1.37 7.28
N GLN A 96 -8.57 1.15 8.25
CA GLN A 96 -8.92 0.79 9.62
C GLN A 96 -8.60 1.97 10.53
N GLY A 97 -9.44 3.02 10.47
CA GLY A 97 -9.22 4.26 11.22
C GLY A 97 -9.14 4.08 12.73
N GLY A 98 -9.75 3.01 13.25
CA GLY A 98 -9.68 2.67 14.68
C GLY A 98 -8.80 1.45 14.94
N ALA A 99 -7.77 1.23 14.14
CA ALA A 99 -6.91 0.05 14.26
C ALA A 99 -6.27 -0.05 15.64
N ALA A 100 -6.14 -1.29 16.12
CA ALA A 100 -5.48 -1.56 17.39
C ALA A 100 -4.03 -1.04 17.37
N PRO A 101 -3.58 -0.35 18.43
CA PRO A 101 -2.21 0.16 18.49
C PRO A 101 -1.15 -0.92 18.27
N ALA A 102 -1.39 -2.14 18.71
CA ALA A 102 -0.48 -3.25 18.53
C ALA A 102 -0.27 -3.59 17.05
N ARG A 103 -1.33 -3.52 16.23
CA ARG A 103 -1.22 -3.77 14.79
C ARG A 103 -0.42 -2.68 14.10
N ALA A 104 -0.72 -1.41 14.42
CA ALA A 104 0.03 -0.29 13.88
C ALA A 104 1.51 -0.37 14.24
N ALA A 105 1.82 -0.74 15.49
CA ALA A 105 3.20 -0.92 15.95
C ALA A 105 3.91 -2.07 15.22
N ALA A 106 3.21 -3.18 15.00
CA ALA A 106 3.76 -4.32 14.26
C ALA A 106 4.08 -3.96 12.80
N LEU A 107 3.19 -3.23 12.15
CA LEU A 107 3.40 -2.75 10.78
C LEU A 107 4.55 -1.74 10.72
N ALA A 108 4.66 -0.84 11.70
CA ALA A 108 5.77 0.08 11.82
C ALA A 108 7.11 -0.66 11.95
N ALA A 109 7.15 -1.70 12.77
CA ALA A 109 8.33 -2.55 12.90
C ALA A 109 8.67 -3.27 11.60
N GLY A 110 7.64 -3.73 10.88
CA GLY A 110 7.81 -4.36 9.56
C GLY A 110 8.41 -3.42 8.53
N LEU A 111 7.97 -2.16 8.50
CA LEU A 111 8.55 -1.13 7.64
C LEU A 111 10.00 -0.84 8.00
N ALA A 112 10.30 -0.74 9.29
CA ALA A 112 11.66 -0.49 9.77
C ALA A 112 12.61 -1.64 9.40
N GLY A 113 12.14 -2.88 9.47
CA GLY A 113 12.93 -4.04 9.11
C GLY A 113 13.13 -4.22 7.62
N ARG A 114 12.21 -3.70 6.80
CA ARG A 114 12.24 -3.86 5.34
C ARG A 114 13.03 -2.77 4.64
N TYR A 115 12.97 -1.53 5.14
CA TYR A 115 13.59 -0.38 4.49
C TYR A 115 14.62 0.27 5.42
N ALA A 116 15.86 0.40 4.95
CA ALA A 116 16.93 1.00 5.74
C ALA A 116 16.58 2.44 6.16
N GLN A 117 15.92 3.21 5.29
CA GLN A 117 15.50 4.58 5.59
C GLN A 117 14.44 4.65 6.71
N TYR A 118 13.75 3.54 6.99
CA TYR A 118 12.73 3.50 8.03
C TYR A 118 13.21 2.86 9.33
N ARG A 119 14.51 2.56 9.44
CA ARG A 119 15.09 1.87 10.60
C ARG A 119 14.74 2.54 11.94
N ASP A 120 14.73 3.88 11.98
CA ASP A 120 14.42 4.64 13.18
C ASP A 120 12.95 5.06 13.23
N GLN A 121 12.12 4.49 12.40
CA GLN A 121 10.69 4.79 12.28
C GLN A 121 10.41 6.31 12.18
N PRO A 122 10.96 7.01 11.16
CA PRO A 122 10.83 8.46 11.03
C PRO A 122 9.49 8.85 10.40
N PHE A 123 8.41 8.27 10.89
CA PHE A 123 7.06 8.57 10.41
C PHE A 123 6.15 8.91 11.59
N ALA A 124 5.22 9.82 11.32
CA ALA A 124 4.28 10.29 12.33
C ALA A 124 3.24 9.21 12.67
N ARG A 125 2.81 8.45 11.67
CA ARG A 125 1.77 7.44 11.76
C ARG A 125 2.00 6.36 10.73
N VAL A 126 1.31 5.24 10.92
CA VAL A 126 1.20 4.18 9.91
C VAL A 126 -0.28 4.04 9.57
N LEU A 127 -0.61 4.17 8.30
CA LEU A 127 -1.96 3.85 7.82
C LEU A 127 -2.12 2.33 7.86
N VAL A 128 -3.21 1.87 8.44
CA VAL A 128 -3.54 0.45 8.54
C VAL A 128 -4.73 0.16 7.62
N LEU A 129 -4.51 -0.69 6.63
CA LEU A 129 -5.48 -0.98 5.59
C LEU A 129 -5.68 -2.50 5.51
N ARG A 130 -6.93 -2.94 5.61
CA ARG A 130 -7.25 -4.37 5.53
C ARG A 130 -7.40 -4.78 4.07
N ILE A 131 -6.77 -5.88 3.67
CA ILE A 131 -6.93 -6.45 2.34
C ILE A 131 -8.29 -7.14 2.26
N VAL A 132 -9.12 -6.69 1.29
CA VAL A 132 -10.40 -7.30 1.00
C VAL A 132 -10.27 -8.35 -0.09
N ARG A 133 -9.48 -8.04 -1.14
CA ARG A 133 -9.32 -8.90 -2.30
C ARG A 133 -8.04 -8.55 -3.04
N VAL A 134 -7.39 -9.56 -3.60
CA VAL A 134 -6.20 -9.37 -4.44
C VAL A 134 -6.45 -10.01 -5.79
N THR A 135 -6.19 -9.27 -6.86
CA THR A 135 -6.26 -9.75 -8.24
C THR A 135 -4.97 -9.42 -8.95
N GLY A 136 -4.62 -10.17 -9.97
CA GLY A 136 -3.41 -9.91 -10.72
C GLY A 136 -3.45 -10.54 -12.11
N TRP A 137 -2.53 -10.07 -12.94
CA TRP A 137 -2.38 -10.50 -14.32
C TRP A 137 -0.89 -10.51 -14.69
N ALA A 138 -0.49 -11.47 -15.50
CA ALA A 138 0.87 -11.55 -16.02
C ALA A 138 0.85 -11.92 -17.50
N ALA A 139 1.73 -11.29 -18.28
CA ALA A 139 1.81 -11.51 -19.73
C ALA A 139 2.43 -12.85 -20.07
N GLY A 140 3.43 -13.27 -19.30
CA GLY A 140 4.11 -14.54 -19.51
C GLY A 140 3.48 -15.68 -18.73
N ALA A 141 3.65 -16.91 -19.20
CA ALA A 141 3.31 -18.09 -18.43
C ALA A 141 4.25 -18.17 -17.23
N SER A 142 3.70 -18.33 -16.06
CA SER A 142 4.49 -18.56 -14.84
C SER A 142 4.93 -20.01 -14.75
#